data_33820deb8ae2c70b65a6ab83af85be2e
#
_entry.id   33820deb8ae2c70b65a6ab83af85be2e
#
_cell.length_a   1.000
_cell.length_b   1.000
_cell.length_c   1.000
_cell.angle_alpha   90.00
_cell.angle_beta   90.00
_cell.angle_gamma   90.00
#
_symmetry.space_group_name_H-M   'P 1'
#
loop_
_entity.id
_entity.type
_entity.pdbx_description
1 polymer ?
#
loop_
_entity_poly.entity_id
_entity_poly.type
_entity_poly.pdbx_seq_one_letter_code
_entity_poly.pdbx_strand_id
1 'polypeptide(L)'
;QMATFGPSDKLRHLIQSDTSLLMVMSRSGISLGFGEKTVKEVCEEQNIDTDTFLCLANYASGRQYDSRKLSLPFLISYLKNAHSYFLDFKLPMIKRNLLEAIDCSGTDEIAFLILKFYDEYVTEVRRHMEYENEVVFSYVESLISGSPTDDYRISDFASKHNHIESKLNELKDIIVRYYTQKDNHLLY
;
A
#
# COMPACT_ATOMS: atom_id res chain seq x y z
N GLN A 1 -8.19 -20.97 -14.56
CA GLN A 1 -8.35 -20.20 -13.30
C GLN A 1 -7.38 -20.75 -12.27
N MET A 2 -6.57 -19.88 -11.65
CA MET A 2 -5.69 -20.31 -10.55
C MET A 2 -6.53 -20.70 -9.33
N ALA A 3 -6.14 -21.81 -8.68
CA ALA A 3 -6.83 -22.27 -7.47
C ALA A 3 -6.74 -21.25 -6.35
N THR A 4 -7.81 -21.10 -5.57
CA THR A 4 -7.89 -20.20 -4.41
C THR A 4 -7.07 -20.77 -3.25
N PHE A 5 -6.34 -19.92 -2.54
CA PHE A 5 -5.69 -20.31 -1.28
C PHE A 5 -6.72 -20.56 -0.20
N GLY A 6 -6.52 -21.61 0.57
CA GLY A 6 -7.40 -22.04 1.66
C GLY A 6 -6.68 -22.18 3.00
N PRO A 7 -7.44 -22.37 4.09
CA PRO A 7 -6.89 -22.44 5.43
C PRO A 7 -5.95 -23.63 5.68
N SER A 8 -6.11 -24.70 4.91
CA SER A 8 -5.30 -25.93 5.02
C SER A 8 -4.00 -25.85 4.22
N ASP A 9 -3.83 -24.84 3.38
CA ASP A 9 -2.59 -24.65 2.63
C ASP A 9 -1.47 -24.25 3.57
N LYS A 10 -0.25 -24.73 3.30
CA LYS A 10 0.93 -24.29 4.04
C LYS A 10 1.28 -22.85 3.67
N LEU A 11 1.51 -22.01 4.68
CA LEU A 11 1.82 -20.59 4.44
C LEU A 11 3.06 -20.43 3.55
N ARG A 12 4.09 -21.28 3.73
CA ARG A 12 5.27 -21.26 2.87
C ARG A 12 4.94 -21.49 1.38
N HIS A 13 3.93 -22.28 1.07
CA HIS A 13 3.52 -22.53 -0.32
C HIS A 13 2.86 -21.30 -0.95
N LEU A 14 2.11 -20.52 -0.18
CA LEU A 14 1.55 -19.26 -0.65
C LEU A 14 2.68 -18.31 -1.10
N ILE A 15 3.71 -18.16 -0.27
CA ILE A 15 4.84 -17.25 -0.54
C ILE A 15 5.67 -17.75 -1.72
N GLN A 16 5.89 -19.06 -1.82
CA GLN A 16 6.61 -19.65 -2.95
C GLN A 16 5.87 -19.48 -4.29
N SER A 17 4.54 -19.50 -4.26
CA SER A 17 3.73 -19.27 -5.46
C SER A 17 3.65 -17.79 -5.87
N ASP A 18 3.71 -16.88 -4.90
CA ASP A 18 3.66 -15.44 -5.12
C ASP A 18 4.40 -14.69 -4.00
N THR A 19 5.61 -14.22 -4.31
CA THR A 19 6.47 -13.51 -3.35
C THR A 19 5.88 -12.16 -2.90
N SER A 20 4.93 -11.58 -3.65
CA SER A 20 4.22 -10.36 -3.24
C SER A 20 3.40 -10.54 -1.96
N LEU A 21 3.06 -11.79 -1.62
CA LEU A 21 2.34 -12.13 -0.39
C LEU A 21 3.16 -11.89 0.90
N LEU A 22 4.48 -11.73 0.81
CA LEU A 22 5.29 -11.26 1.94
C LEU A 22 4.81 -9.90 2.45
N MET A 23 4.39 -9.03 1.56
CA MET A 23 3.81 -7.73 1.92
C MET A 23 2.46 -7.89 2.62
N VAL A 24 1.59 -8.78 2.14
CA VAL A 24 0.31 -9.09 2.79
C VAL A 24 0.52 -9.65 4.19
N MET A 25 1.49 -10.54 4.36
CA MET A 25 1.88 -11.06 5.67
C MET A 25 2.35 -9.97 6.62
N SER A 26 3.28 -9.14 6.18
CA SER A 26 3.82 -8.05 6.99
C SER A 26 2.74 -7.07 7.44
N ARG A 27 1.84 -6.67 6.54
CA ARG A 27 0.71 -5.78 6.84
C ARG A 27 -0.33 -6.42 7.75
N SER A 28 -0.45 -7.74 7.72
CA SER A 28 -1.31 -8.53 8.61
C SER A 28 -0.70 -8.74 10.00
N GLY A 29 0.57 -8.41 10.20
CA GLY A 29 1.28 -8.62 11.46
C GLY A 29 1.78 -10.04 11.67
N ILE A 30 1.93 -10.83 10.61
CA ILE A 30 2.45 -12.20 10.70
C ILE A 30 3.97 -12.18 10.86
N SER A 31 4.46 -12.81 11.93
CA SER A 31 5.88 -12.99 12.17
C SER A 31 6.45 -14.17 11.39
N LEU A 32 7.72 -14.06 11.00
CA LEU A 32 8.45 -15.16 10.36
C LEU A 32 8.66 -16.35 11.32
N GLY A 33 9.10 -17.48 10.78
CA GLY A 33 9.38 -18.68 11.58
C GLY A 33 8.20 -19.65 11.68
N PHE A 34 7.24 -19.57 10.80
CA PHE A 34 6.06 -20.44 10.76
C PHE A 34 6.35 -21.86 10.22
N GLY A 35 7.51 -22.12 9.60
CA GLY A 35 7.93 -23.46 9.13
C GLY A 35 6.91 -24.13 8.19
N GLU A 36 6.48 -25.32 8.59
CA GLU A 36 5.52 -26.14 7.82
C GLU A 36 4.05 -25.90 8.18
N LYS A 37 3.75 -24.91 9.02
CA LYS A 37 2.40 -24.63 9.50
C LYS A 37 1.47 -24.17 8.39
N THR A 38 0.20 -24.55 8.52
CA THR A 38 -0.87 -24.09 7.63
C THR A 38 -1.22 -22.63 7.90
N VAL A 39 -1.89 -22.00 6.94
CA VAL A 39 -2.41 -20.63 7.10
C VAL A 39 -3.27 -20.51 8.36
N LYS A 40 -4.17 -21.48 8.59
CA LYS A 40 -5.05 -21.50 9.76
C LYS A 40 -4.25 -21.56 11.06
N GLU A 41 -3.28 -22.46 11.16
CA GLU A 41 -2.45 -22.62 12.36
C GLU A 41 -1.69 -21.33 12.68
N VAL A 42 -1.06 -20.71 11.69
CA VAL A 42 -0.31 -19.46 11.89
C VAL A 42 -1.23 -18.32 12.31
N CYS A 43 -2.38 -18.16 11.64
CA CYS A 43 -3.33 -17.11 11.96
C CYS A 43 -3.91 -17.28 13.38
N GLU A 44 -4.29 -18.48 13.76
CA GLU A 44 -4.81 -18.78 15.11
C GLU A 44 -3.77 -18.51 16.20
N GLU A 45 -2.53 -18.94 16.02
CA GLU A 45 -1.44 -18.70 16.97
C GLU A 45 -1.11 -17.23 17.19
N GLN A 46 -1.27 -16.41 16.14
CA GLN A 46 -0.91 -14.99 16.16
C GLN A 46 -2.12 -14.05 16.30
N ASN A 47 -3.31 -14.59 16.59
CA ASN A 47 -4.56 -13.84 16.72
C ASN A 47 -4.93 -13.01 15.46
N ILE A 48 -4.72 -13.60 14.30
CA ILE A 48 -5.05 -13.02 13.00
C ILE A 48 -6.32 -13.66 12.49
N ASP A 49 -7.24 -12.84 11.96
CA ASP A 49 -8.45 -13.34 11.32
C ASP A 49 -8.10 -14.10 10.03
N THR A 50 -8.25 -15.42 10.05
CA THR A 50 -7.86 -16.32 8.95
C THR A 50 -8.61 -16.01 7.67
N ASP A 51 -9.92 -15.78 7.75
CA ASP A 51 -10.76 -15.50 6.57
C ASP A 51 -10.38 -14.19 5.91
N THR A 52 -10.10 -13.16 6.71
CA THR A 52 -9.66 -11.84 6.19
C THR A 52 -8.27 -11.95 5.57
N PHE A 53 -7.33 -12.63 6.21
CA PHE A 53 -6.00 -12.86 5.65
C PHE A 53 -6.08 -13.56 4.29
N LEU A 54 -6.85 -14.64 4.20
CA LEU A 54 -7.05 -15.40 2.95
C LEU A 54 -7.74 -14.57 1.87
N CYS A 55 -8.71 -13.75 2.23
CA CYS A 55 -9.35 -12.82 1.31
C CYS A 55 -8.33 -11.85 0.71
N LEU A 56 -7.50 -11.22 1.54
CA LEU A 56 -6.47 -10.29 1.11
C LEU A 56 -5.37 -10.98 0.27
N ALA A 57 -4.94 -12.18 0.67
CA ALA A 57 -3.94 -12.95 -0.07
C ALA A 57 -4.44 -13.36 -1.46
N ASN A 58 -5.67 -13.85 -1.55
CA ASN A 58 -6.30 -14.21 -2.82
C ASN A 58 -6.50 -12.98 -3.72
N TYR A 59 -6.98 -11.87 -3.16
CA TYR A 59 -7.11 -10.60 -3.89
C TYR A 59 -5.77 -10.13 -4.45
N ALA A 60 -4.73 -10.08 -3.63
CA ALA A 60 -3.40 -9.62 -4.02
C ALA A 60 -2.76 -10.49 -5.11
N SER A 61 -3.10 -11.79 -5.14
CA SER A 61 -2.61 -12.76 -6.12
C SER A 61 -3.50 -12.88 -7.38
N GLY A 62 -4.51 -12.02 -7.53
CA GLY A 62 -5.45 -12.06 -8.66
C GLY A 62 -6.33 -13.31 -8.69
N ARG A 63 -6.55 -13.95 -7.54
CA ARG A 63 -7.41 -15.13 -7.36
C ARG A 63 -8.81 -14.71 -6.92
N GLN A 64 -9.76 -15.63 -7.01
CA GLN A 64 -11.11 -15.39 -6.48
C GLN A 64 -11.08 -15.29 -4.96
N TYR A 65 -11.87 -14.38 -4.40
CA TYR A 65 -11.99 -14.13 -2.97
C TYR A 65 -13.44 -13.84 -2.58
N ASP A 66 -13.77 -14.07 -1.31
CA ASP A 66 -15.09 -13.78 -0.75
C ASP A 66 -15.03 -12.62 0.25
N SER A 67 -15.42 -11.43 -0.19
CA SER A 67 -15.41 -10.22 0.65
C SER A 67 -16.43 -10.23 1.80
N ARG A 68 -17.40 -11.15 1.79
CA ARG A 68 -18.40 -11.27 2.85
C ARG A 68 -17.82 -11.75 4.18
N LYS A 69 -16.65 -12.38 4.14
CA LYS A 69 -15.94 -12.90 5.31
C LYS A 69 -14.91 -11.94 5.89
N LEU A 70 -14.81 -10.73 5.37
CA LEU A 70 -13.87 -9.73 5.85
C LEU A 70 -14.23 -9.23 7.25
N SER A 71 -13.26 -9.27 8.17
CA SER A 71 -13.30 -8.54 9.43
C SER A 71 -12.90 -7.08 9.20
N LEU A 72 -13.82 -6.13 9.36
CA LEU A 72 -13.53 -4.70 9.19
C LEU A 72 -12.46 -4.18 10.17
N PRO A 73 -12.49 -4.54 11.46
CA PRO A 73 -11.43 -4.12 12.38
C PRO A 73 -10.03 -4.61 11.94
N PHE A 74 -9.93 -5.85 11.45
CA PHE A 74 -8.69 -6.39 10.93
C PHE A 74 -8.24 -5.65 9.66
N LEU A 75 -9.16 -5.37 8.75
CA LEU A 75 -8.89 -4.63 7.53
C LEU A 75 -8.37 -3.21 7.84
N ILE A 76 -8.94 -2.52 8.82
CA ILE A 76 -8.46 -1.21 9.27
C ILE A 76 -7.03 -1.30 9.79
N SER A 77 -6.71 -2.27 10.64
CA SER A 77 -5.33 -2.50 11.09
C SER A 77 -4.38 -2.77 9.94
N TYR A 78 -4.78 -3.59 9.00
CA TYR A 78 -4.02 -3.89 7.79
C TYR A 78 -3.72 -2.63 6.97
N LEU A 79 -4.70 -1.78 6.76
CA LEU A 79 -4.54 -0.53 6.02
C LEU A 79 -3.67 0.48 6.77
N LYS A 80 -3.79 0.59 8.09
CA LYS A 80 -2.89 1.43 8.91
C LYS A 80 -1.45 0.95 8.80
N ASN A 81 -1.20 -0.35 8.85
CA ASN A 81 0.14 -0.92 8.64
C ASN A 81 0.65 -0.65 7.22
N ALA A 82 -0.22 -0.70 6.20
CA ALA A 82 0.12 -0.34 4.83
C ALA A 82 0.53 1.13 4.71
N HIS A 83 -0.17 2.05 5.36
CA HIS A 83 0.17 3.47 5.42
C HIS A 83 1.54 3.69 6.05
N SER A 84 1.81 3.08 7.20
CA SER A 84 3.11 3.17 7.89
C SER A 84 4.25 2.65 7.03
N TYR A 85 4.08 1.50 6.39
CA TYR A 85 5.08 0.95 5.49
C TYR A 85 5.37 1.89 4.32
N PHE A 86 4.32 2.42 3.69
CA PHE A 86 4.47 3.32 2.54
C PHE A 86 5.17 4.63 2.93
N LEU A 87 4.74 5.27 4.02
CA LEU A 87 5.28 6.54 4.48
C LEU A 87 6.69 6.43 5.05
N ASP A 88 6.99 5.38 5.82
CA ASP A 88 8.22 5.28 6.59
C ASP A 88 9.33 4.49 5.87
N PHE A 89 8.99 3.65 4.90
CA PHE A 89 9.95 2.83 4.15
C PHE A 89 9.93 3.11 2.66
N LYS A 90 8.78 3.00 2.01
CA LYS A 90 8.69 3.04 0.55
C LYS A 90 9.02 4.42 -0.02
N LEU A 91 8.38 5.46 0.50
CA LEU A 91 8.63 6.84 0.04
C LEU A 91 10.06 7.31 0.33
N PRO A 92 10.65 7.09 1.52
CA PRO A 92 12.06 7.42 1.77
C PRO A 92 13.02 6.64 0.86
N MET A 93 12.75 5.38 0.56
CA MET A 93 13.55 4.57 -0.36
C MET A 93 13.50 5.12 -1.79
N ILE A 94 12.33 5.50 -2.28
CA ILE A 94 12.17 6.12 -3.60
C ILE A 94 12.94 7.43 -3.65
N LYS A 95 12.88 8.25 -2.60
CA LYS A 95 13.64 9.51 -2.54
C LYS A 95 15.15 9.28 -2.65
N ARG A 96 15.70 8.28 -1.93
CA ARG A 96 17.12 7.91 -2.04
C ARG A 96 17.50 7.51 -3.45
N ASN A 97 16.72 6.62 -4.07
CA ASN A 97 16.96 6.19 -5.44
C ASN A 97 16.89 7.36 -6.43
N LEU A 98 15.97 8.29 -6.21
CA LEU A 98 15.83 9.48 -7.02
C LEU A 98 17.05 10.41 -6.87
N LEU A 99 17.53 10.63 -5.64
CA LEU A 99 18.74 11.41 -5.38
C LEU A 99 19.98 10.79 -6.04
N GLU A 100 20.17 9.48 -5.94
CA GLU A 100 21.25 8.76 -6.59
C GLU A 100 21.21 8.92 -8.12
N ALA A 101 20.02 8.78 -8.72
CA ALA A 101 19.84 8.96 -10.15
C ALA A 101 20.13 10.39 -10.63
N ILE A 102 19.85 11.38 -9.80
CA ILE A 102 20.10 12.80 -10.10
C ILE A 102 21.57 13.15 -9.95
N ASP A 103 22.26 12.65 -8.94
CA ASP A 103 23.71 12.88 -8.71
C ASP A 103 24.57 12.43 -9.89
N CYS A 104 24.16 11.38 -10.58
CA CYS A 104 24.82 10.91 -11.80
C CYS A 104 24.71 11.87 -13.00
N SER A 105 23.86 12.89 -12.92
CA SER A 105 23.51 13.76 -14.06
C SER A 105 24.06 15.18 -13.99
N GLY A 106 24.69 15.59 -12.88
CA GLY A 106 25.19 16.97 -12.68
C GLY A 106 24.10 17.96 -12.19
N THR A 107 24.48 19.23 -11.99
CA THR A 107 23.58 20.30 -11.56
C THR A 107 22.58 20.65 -12.66
N ASP A 108 21.38 20.15 -12.55
CA ASP A 108 20.29 20.37 -13.49
C ASP A 108 19.09 20.98 -12.75
N GLU A 109 18.58 22.11 -13.23
CA GLU A 109 17.40 22.75 -12.66
C GLU A 109 16.17 21.84 -12.66
N ILE A 110 16.06 20.96 -13.68
CA ILE A 110 14.97 19.99 -13.77
C ILE A 110 15.05 18.95 -12.67
N ALA A 111 16.26 18.50 -12.34
CA ALA A 111 16.50 17.57 -11.22
C ALA A 111 16.02 18.16 -9.89
N PHE A 112 16.32 19.42 -9.65
CA PHE A 112 15.82 20.14 -8.47
C PHE A 112 14.30 20.26 -8.44
N LEU A 113 13.67 20.55 -9.59
CA LEU A 113 12.22 20.58 -9.71
C LEU A 113 11.58 19.20 -9.41
N ILE A 114 12.15 18.12 -9.93
CA ILE A 114 11.66 16.76 -9.66
C ILE A 114 11.66 16.48 -8.15
N LEU A 115 12.75 16.80 -7.45
CA LEU A 115 12.84 16.62 -5.99
C LEU A 115 11.80 17.46 -5.24
N LYS A 116 11.60 18.71 -5.67
CA LYS A 116 10.60 19.61 -5.07
C LYS A 116 9.18 19.03 -5.27
N PHE A 117 8.81 18.63 -6.45
CA PHE A 117 7.51 18.00 -6.74
C PHE A 117 7.34 16.69 -5.96
N TYR A 118 8.41 15.89 -5.83
CA TYR A 118 8.37 14.68 -5.03
C TYR A 118 8.08 14.97 -3.56
N ASP A 119 8.76 15.95 -2.96
CA ASP A 119 8.54 16.33 -1.56
C ASP A 119 7.12 16.91 -1.33
N GLU A 120 6.59 17.66 -2.29
CA GLU A 120 5.19 18.13 -2.25
C GLU A 120 4.21 16.94 -2.33
N TYR A 121 4.47 15.98 -3.21
CA TYR A 121 3.67 14.76 -3.32
C TYR A 121 3.69 13.96 -2.00
N VAL A 122 4.85 13.75 -1.40
CA VAL A 122 4.98 13.05 -0.11
C VAL A 122 4.19 13.76 0.99
N THR A 123 4.25 15.08 1.05
CA THR A 123 3.51 15.88 2.03
C THR A 123 1.99 15.69 1.88
N GLU A 124 1.49 15.70 0.66
CA GLU A 124 0.06 15.49 0.39
C GLU A 124 -0.38 14.06 0.70
N VAL A 125 0.42 13.07 0.32
CA VAL A 125 0.13 11.66 0.63
C VAL A 125 0.10 11.42 2.14
N ARG A 126 1.07 11.97 2.88
CA ARG A 126 1.08 11.86 4.35
C ARG A 126 -0.17 12.46 4.97
N ARG A 127 -0.53 13.66 4.58
CA ARG A 127 -1.76 14.34 5.05
C ARG A 127 -3.01 13.52 4.75
N HIS A 128 -3.07 12.93 3.56
CA HIS A 128 -4.20 12.10 3.14
C HIS A 128 -4.30 10.81 3.98
N MET A 129 -3.17 10.10 4.18
CA MET A 129 -3.15 8.86 4.96
C MET A 129 -3.42 9.12 6.46
N GLU A 130 -2.92 10.21 7.02
CA GLU A 130 -3.24 10.65 8.37
C GLU A 130 -4.75 10.96 8.51
N TYR A 131 -5.32 11.64 7.53
CA TYR A 131 -6.76 11.88 7.49
C TYR A 131 -7.57 10.57 7.43
N GLU A 132 -7.15 9.60 6.61
CA GLU A 132 -7.79 8.28 6.58
C GLU A 132 -7.71 7.59 7.94
N ASN A 133 -6.54 7.58 8.56
CA ASN A 133 -6.33 6.95 9.87
C ASN A 133 -7.20 7.58 10.96
N GLU A 134 -7.29 8.90 11.01
CA GLU A 134 -7.95 9.64 12.10
C GLU A 134 -9.45 9.83 11.87
N VAL A 135 -9.88 10.07 10.64
CA VAL A 135 -11.27 10.43 10.32
C VAL A 135 -12.02 9.26 9.70
N VAL A 136 -11.51 8.71 8.59
CA VAL A 136 -12.24 7.68 7.82
C VAL A 136 -12.35 6.39 8.61
N PHE A 137 -11.25 5.89 9.16
CA PHE A 137 -11.25 4.63 9.91
C PHE A 137 -12.00 4.78 11.24
N SER A 138 -11.91 5.92 11.90
CA SER A 138 -12.70 6.20 13.10
C SER A 138 -14.21 6.23 12.80
N TYR A 139 -14.61 6.78 11.66
CA TYR A 139 -15.99 6.73 11.20
C TYR A 139 -16.46 5.29 10.94
N VAL A 140 -15.67 4.47 10.26
CA VAL A 140 -15.99 3.06 10.02
C VAL A 140 -16.09 2.29 11.35
N GLU A 141 -15.18 2.52 12.29
CA GLU A 141 -15.24 1.94 13.64
C GLU A 141 -16.51 2.35 14.38
N SER A 142 -16.97 3.59 14.25
CA SER A 142 -18.22 4.07 14.84
C SER A 142 -19.45 3.37 14.25
N LEU A 143 -19.46 3.11 12.95
CA LEU A 143 -20.52 2.33 12.30
C LEU A 143 -20.56 0.89 12.80
N ILE A 144 -19.39 0.25 12.97
CA ILE A 144 -19.29 -1.12 13.50
C ILE A 144 -19.82 -1.19 14.93
N SER A 145 -19.55 -0.19 15.76
CA SER A 145 -20.01 -0.12 17.16
C SER A 145 -21.49 0.30 17.31
N GLY A 146 -22.17 0.64 16.22
CA GLY A 146 -23.58 1.06 16.23
C GLY A 146 -23.82 2.48 16.72
N SER A 147 -22.78 3.31 16.78
CA SER A 147 -22.86 4.72 17.21
C SER A 147 -22.32 5.65 16.11
N PRO A 148 -23.00 5.75 14.95
CA PRO A 148 -22.53 6.57 13.85
C PRO A 148 -22.45 8.04 14.25
N THR A 149 -21.36 8.70 13.86
CA THR A 149 -21.20 10.15 13.95
C THR A 149 -21.72 10.79 12.66
N ASP A 150 -22.59 11.80 12.77
CA ASP A 150 -23.28 12.42 11.63
C ASP A 150 -22.39 13.32 10.75
N ASP A 151 -21.13 13.57 11.13
CA ASP A 151 -20.29 14.61 10.55
C ASP A 151 -19.47 14.19 9.33
N TYR A 152 -19.49 12.91 8.93
CA TYR A 152 -18.69 12.41 7.81
C TYR A 152 -19.54 11.70 6.74
N ARG A 153 -19.22 11.98 5.47
CA ARG A 153 -19.81 11.28 4.32
C ARG A 153 -18.73 10.56 3.52
N ILE A 154 -18.99 9.32 3.16
CA ILE A 154 -18.08 8.51 2.35
C ILE A 154 -17.77 9.12 0.97
N SER A 155 -18.65 9.99 0.46
CA SER A 155 -18.43 10.75 -0.79
C SER A 155 -17.23 11.68 -0.71
N ASP A 156 -16.91 12.20 0.47
CA ASP A 156 -15.78 13.12 0.66
C ASP A 156 -14.44 12.40 0.51
N PHE A 157 -14.42 11.13 0.86
CA PHE A 157 -13.27 10.24 0.66
C PHE A 157 -12.88 10.10 -0.82
N ALA A 158 -13.85 9.82 -1.69
CA ALA A 158 -13.59 9.65 -3.13
C ALA A 158 -12.99 10.90 -3.77
N SER A 159 -13.45 12.09 -3.39
CA SER A 159 -12.94 13.37 -3.90
C SER A 159 -11.46 13.58 -3.53
N LYS A 160 -11.05 13.25 -2.30
CA LYS A 160 -9.67 13.41 -1.83
C LYS A 160 -8.71 12.42 -2.50
N HIS A 161 -9.16 11.20 -2.78
CA HIS A 161 -8.38 10.21 -3.51
C HIS A 161 -8.02 10.66 -4.93
N ASN A 162 -8.99 11.22 -5.64
CA ASN A 162 -8.79 11.73 -7.01
C ASN A 162 -7.72 12.83 -7.07
N HIS A 163 -7.62 13.66 -6.05
CA HIS A 163 -6.61 14.73 -6.00
C HIS A 163 -5.19 14.17 -5.87
N ILE A 164 -4.98 13.16 -5.02
CA ILE A 164 -3.68 12.48 -4.83
C ILE A 164 -3.25 11.78 -6.13
N GLU A 165 -4.17 11.07 -6.78
CA GLU A 165 -3.90 10.39 -8.05
C GLU A 165 -3.49 11.38 -9.16
N SER A 166 -4.16 12.53 -9.24
CA SER A 166 -3.80 13.60 -10.17
C SER A 166 -2.38 14.09 -9.94
N LYS A 167 -1.97 14.35 -8.70
CA LYS A 167 -0.60 14.78 -8.36
C LYS A 167 0.45 13.73 -8.71
N LEU A 168 0.17 12.45 -8.49
CA LEU A 168 1.08 11.37 -8.85
C LEU A 168 1.28 11.30 -10.38
N ASN A 169 0.22 11.44 -11.14
CA ASN A 169 0.29 11.43 -12.60
C ASN A 169 1.09 12.63 -13.13
N GLU A 170 0.91 13.82 -12.55
CA GLU A 170 1.71 15.00 -12.89
C GLU A 170 3.21 14.77 -12.63
N LEU A 171 3.57 14.21 -11.49
CA LEU A 171 4.96 13.85 -11.17
C LEU A 171 5.54 12.83 -12.15
N LYS A 172 4.78 11.78 -12.50
CA LYS A 172 5.17 10.79 -13.50
C LYS A 172 5.45 11.42 -14.85
N ASP A 173 4.59 12.33 -15.29
CA ASP A 173 4.75 13.03 -16.59
C ASP A 173 6.03 13.87 -16.60
N ILE A 174 6.35 14.55 -15.53
CA ILE A 174 7.59 15.34 -15.40
C ILE A 174 8.81 14.42 -15.51
N ILE A 175 8.83 13.31 -14.79
CA ILE A 175 9.94 12.35 -14.80
C ILE A 175 10.13 11.75 -16.19
N VAL A 176 9.05 11.32 -16.85
CA VAL A 176 9.12 10.75 -18.20
C VAL A 176 9.68 11.75 -19.20
N ARG A 177 9.24 13.00 -19.16
CA ARG A 177 9.76 14.06 -20.04
C ARG A 177 11.24 14.34 -19.81
N TYR A 178 11.69 14.30 -18.55
CA TYR A 178 13.10 14.46 -18.20
C TYR A 178 13.99 13.37 -18.79
N TYR A 179 13.61 12.10 -18.65
CA TYR A 179 14.37 11.00 -19.23
C TYR A 179 14.39 11.04 -20.77
N THR A 180 13.26 11.32 -21.40
CA THR A 180 13.17 11.40 -22.86
C THR A 180 14.06 12.51 -23.42
N GLN A 181 14.21 13.63 -22.72
CA GLN A 181 15.11 14.73 -23.16
C GLN A 181 16.60 14.34 -23.04
N LYS A 182 16.99 13.55 -22.06
CA LYS A 182 18.38 13.08 -21.90
C LYS A 182 18.81 12.07 -22.97
N ASP A 183 17.92 11.15 -23.31
CA ASP A 183 18.22 10.16 -24.36
C ASP A 183 18.47 10.84 -25.72
N ASN A 184 17.82 11.95 -26.00
CA ASN A 184 18.05 12.73 -27.20
C ASN A 184 19.40 13.49 -27.20
N HIS A 185 19.99 13.76 -26.04
CA HIS A 185 21.31 14.41 -25.95
C HIS A 185 22.48 13.44 -26.06
N LEU A 186 22.24 12.13 -25.89
CA LEU A 186 23.25 11.09 -26.08
C LEU A 186 23.34 10.60 -27.55
N LEU A 187 22.46 11.07 -28.41
CA LEU A 187 22.40 10.71 -29.85
C LEU A 187 23.01 11.79 -30.78
N TYR A 188 23.61 12.83 -30.25
CA TYR A 188 24.40 13.85 -30.97
C TYR A 188 25.77 13.93 -30.28
#